data_23b395ce7a7603d6c1e0414f649aebad
#
_entry.id   23b395ce7a7603d6c1e0414f649aebad
#
_cell.length_a   1.000
_cell.length_b   1.000
_cell.length_c   1.000
_cell.angle_alpha   90.00
_cell.angle_beta   90.00
_cell.angle_gamma   90.00
#
_symmetry.space_group_name_H-M   'P 1'
#
loop_
_entity.id
_entity.type
_entity.pdbx_description
1 polymer ?
#
loop_
_entity_poly.entity_id
_entity_poly.type
_entity_poly.pdbx_seq_one_letter_code
_entity_poly.pdbx_strand_id
1 'polypeptide(L)'
;QVSADFKTYQKAYTDKLDSYEKSIELSYQRLASIPKEEQTAWREKLELAKARLFRWREYKLSPPDIALAVSKTLDLGSFELNITPHIAHTNGDLTVTTNNESILIGGDIVDWLPYPGHGELESWQTLLKQYIGNEKLSLIIPGHGGILNKQQLKQPLAFLNALTEHVKSNQNLATESLIETFPQKVLAPYQQDTLNKKSSQLFLQAGLNRAKSSK
;
A
#
# COMPACT_ATOMS: atom_id res chain seq x y z
N GLN A 1 -5.31 5.15 -16.59
CA GLN A 1 -3.84 5.23 -16.40
C GLN A 1 -3.19 3.85 -16.36
N VAL A 2 -3.72 2.88 -15.60
CA VAL A 2 -3.18 1.51 -15.56
C VAL A 2 -3.15 0.86 -16.94
N SER A 3 -4.11 1.09 -17.82
CA SER A 3 -4.10 0.53 -19.18
C SER A 3 -3.09 1.21 -20.10
N ALA A 4 -2.84 2.50 -19.95
CA ALA A 4 -1.84 3.23 -20.74
C ALA A 4 -0.41 2.80 -20.37
N ASP A 5 -0.18 2.47 -19.10
CA ASP A 5 1.13 2.06 -18.56
C ASP A 5 1.29 0.55 -18.41
N PHE A 6 0.39 -0.25 -18.97
CA PHE A 6 0.39 -1.71 -18.76
C PHE A 6 1.71 -2.38 -19.15
N LYS A 7 2.35 -1.95 -20.23
CA LYS A 7 3.68 -2.47 -20.63
C LYS A 7 4.76 -2.16 -19.60
N THR A 8 4.73 -0.94 -19.05
CA THR A 8 5.64 -0.52 -17.98
C THR A 8 5.39 -1.34 -16.72
N TYR A 9 4.13 -1.60 -16.39
CA TYR A 9 3.74 -2.45 -15.27
C TYR A 9 4.17 -3.90 -15.47
N GLN A 10 3.98 -4.47 -16.69
CA GLN A 10 4.48 -5.81 -17.02
C GLN A 10 6.00 -5.92 -16.85
N LYS A 11 6.74 -4.92 -17.35
CA LYS A 11 8.20 -4.89 -17.19
C LYS A 11 8.59 -4.84 -15.73
N ALA A 12 8.01 -3.93 -14.95
CA ALA A 12 8.27 -3.81 -13.52
C ALA A 12 7.95 -5.11 -12.75
N TYR A 13 6.87 -5.81 -13.12
CA TYR A 13 6.54 -7.12 -12.57
C TYR A 13 7.62 -8.16 -12.86
N THR A 14 8.09 -8.25 -14.11
CA THR A 14 9.15 -9.17 -14.52
C THR A 14 10.46 -8.86 -13.77
N ASP A 15 10.88 -7.59 -13.75
CA ASP A 15 12.08 -7.14 -13.04
C ASP A 15 12.03 -7.50 -11.53
N LYS A 16 10.84 -7.42 -10.94
CA LYS A 16 10.62 -7.81 -9.54
C LYS A 16 10.73 -9.31 -9.31
N LEU A 17 10.24 -10.13 -10.24
CA LEU A 17 10.41 -11.59 -10.18
C LEU A 17 11.88 -11.98 -10.30
N ASP A 18 12.64 -11.35 -11.20
CA ASP A 18 14.06 -11.61 -11.37
C ASP A 18 14.87 -11.19 -10.13
N SER A 19 14.51 -10.06 -9.52
CA SER A 19 15.09 -9.63 -8.24
C SER A 19 14.78 -10.61 -7.11
N TYR A 20 13.56 -11.14 -7.07
CA TYR A 20 13.15 -12.12 -6.06
C TYR A 20 13.89 -13.45 -6.24
N GLU A 21 14.08 -13.91 -7.48
CA GLU A 21 14.88 -15.09 -7.79
C GLU A 21 16.32 -14.95 -7.29
N LYS A 22 16.99 -13.84 -7.62
CA LYS A 22 18.32 -13.52 -7.10
C LYS A 22 18.39 -13.53 -5.57
N SER A 23 17.35 -13.02 -4.91
CA SER A 23 17.28 -13.00 -3.44
C SER A 23 17.19 -14.43 -2.88
N ILE A 24 16.45 -15.32 -3.54
CA ILE A 24 16.36 -16.73 -3.17
C ILE A 24 17.73 -17.40 -3.34
N GLU A 25 18.39 -17.19 -4.47
CA GLU A 25 19.73 -17.76 -4.78
C GLU A 25 20.76 -17.31 -3.73
N LEU A 26 20.84 -16.01 -3.44
CA LEU A 26 21.71 -15.47 -2.40
C LEU A 26 21.41 -16.06 -1.01
N SER A 27 20.15 -16.32 -0.72
CA SER A 27 19.74 -16.92 0.55
C SER A 27 20.18 -18.40 0.63
N TYR A 28 20.16 -19.14 -0.49
CA TYR A 28 20.73 -20.48 -0.53
C TYR A 28 22.24 -20.49 -0.32
N GLN A 29 22.97 -19.54 -0.91
CA GLN A 29 24.42 -19.42 -0.70
C GLN A 29 24.76 -19.15 0.76
N ARG A 30 23.95 -18.34 1.45
CA ARG A 30 24.11 -18.02 2.88
C ARG A 30 23.72 -19.17 3.81
N LEU A 31 23.01 -20.19 3.32
CA LEU A 31 22.51 -21.28 4.14
C LEU A 31 23.62 -22.02 4.87
N ALA A 32 24.81 -22.14 4.26
CA ALA A 32 25.97 -22.79 4.86
C ALA A 32 26.52 -22.03 6.11
N SER A 33 26.25 -20.72 6.22
CA SER A 33 26.68 -19.88 7.34
C SER A 33 25.67 -19.81 8.49
N ILE A 34 24.49 -20.41 8.32
CA ILE A 34 23.43 -20.45 9.33
C ILE A 34 23.71 -21.62 10.31
N PRO A 35 23.43 -21.49 11.61
CA PRO A 35 23.54 -22.57 12.58
C PRO A 35 22.82 -23.85 12.10
N LYS A 36 23.43 -25.01 12.32
CA LYS A 36 22.91 -26.30 11.79
C LYS A 36 21.46 -26.58 12.22
N GLU A 37 21.12 -26.23 13.44
CA GLU A 37 19.79 -26.36 14.03
C GLU A 37 18.71 -25.55 13.30
N GLU A 38 19.11 -24.45 12.65
CA GLU A 38 18.17 -23.57 11.94
C GLU A 38 18.11 -23.89 10.44
N GLN A 39 19.09 -24.63 9.88
CA GLN A 39 19.19 -24.84 8.42
C GLN A 39 17.96 -25.53 7.84
N THR A 40 17.34 -26.45 8.55
CA THR A 40 16.14 -27.16 8.07
C THR A 40 14.99 -26.20 7.89
N ALA A 41 14.67 -25.38 8.89
CA ALA A 41 13.61 -24.39 8.82
C ALA A 41 13.87 -23.32 7.73
N TRP A 42 15.14 -22.94 7.53
CA TRP A 42 15.51 -22.03 6.44
C TRP A 42 15.32 -22.67 5.05
N ARG A 43 15.70 -23.95 4.87
CA ARG A 43 15.46 -24.68 3.61
C ARG A 43 13.97 -24.74 3.28
N GLU A 44 13.12 -25.10 4.24
CA GLU A 44 11.67 -25.13 4.04
C GLU A 44 11.12 -23.77 3.57
N LYS A 45 11.55 -22.66 4.20
CA LYS A 45 11.17 -21.31 3.77
C LYS A 45 11.62 -21.00 2.34
N LEU A 46 12.83 -21.42 1.96
CA LEU A 46 13.37 -21.21 0.62
C LEU A 46 12.64 -22.05 -0.43
N GLU A 47 12.27 -23.29 -0.13
CA GLU A 47 11.44 -24.11 -1.03
C GLU A 47 10.03 -23.50 -1.22
N LEU A 48 9.42 -22.99 -0.17
CA LEU A 48 8.16 -22.23 -0.28
C LEU A 48 8.32 -20.97 -1.13
N ALA A 49 9.45 -20.25 -1.00
CA ALA A 49 9.73 -19.07 -1.80
C ALA A 49 9.92 -19.45 -3.29
N LYS A 50 10.62 -20.53 -3.61
CA LYS A 50 10.74 -21.05 -4.98
C LYS A 50 9.39 -21.45 -5.57
N ALA A 51 8.60 -22.21 -4.82
CA ALA A 51 7.27 -22.62 -5.26
C ALA A 51 6.35 -21.42 -5.54
N ARG A 52 6.49 -20.34 -4.74
CA ARG A 52 5.78 -19.07 -4.97
C ARG A 52 6.27 -18.37 -6.23
N LEU A 53 7.59 -18.26 -6.43
CA LEU A 53 8.18 -17.67 -7.63
C LEU A 53 7.71 -18.40 -8.89
N PHE A 54 7.74 -19.74 -8.85
CA PHE A 54 7.27 -20.58 -9.97
C PHE A 54 5.82 -20.23 -10.34
N ARG A 55 4.88 -20.22 -9.36
CA ARG A 55 3.48 -19.83 -9.61
C ARG A 55 3.35 -18.41 -10.16
N TRP A 56 4.15 -17.46 -9.66
CA TRP A 56 4.10 -16.07 -10.13
C TRP A 56 4.64 -15.93 -11.56
N ARG A 57 5.62 -16.72 -11.96
CA ARG A 57 6.13 -16.73 -13.34
C ARG A 57 5.13 -17.33 -14.34
N GLU A 58 4.28 -18.26 -13.91
CA GLU A 58 3.20 -18.81 -14.74
C GLU A 58 2.02 -17.85 -14.89
N TYR A 59 1.90 -16.88 -13.98
CA TYR A 59 0.79 -15.92 -14.00
C TYR A 59 0.94 -14.94 -15.16
N LYS A 60 -0.08 -14.91 -16.03
CA LYS A 60 -0.15 -13.96 -17.15
C LYS A 60 -0.90 -12.73 -16.68
N LEU A 61 -0.20 -11.60 -16.61
CA LEU A 61 -0.84 -10.30 -16.38
C LEU A 61 -1.74 -9.96 -17.57
N SER A 62 -2.99 -9.62 -17.29
CA SER A 62 -3.94 -9.12 -18.26
C SER A 62 -4.23 -7.64 -18.02
N PRO A 63 -4.32 -6.81 -19.05
CA PRO A 63 -4.77 -5.44 -18.89
C PRO A 63 -6.23 -5.42 -18.46
N PRO A 64 -6.70 -4.33 -17.82
CA PRO A 64 -8.13 -4.17 -17.57
C PRO A 64 -8.89 -4.03 -18.91
N ASP A 65 -10.06 -4.65 -19.01
CA ASP A 65 -10.93 -4.55 -20.22
C ASP A 65 -11.50 -3.13 -20.39
N ILE A 66 -11.73 -2.43 -19.28
CA ILE A 66 -12.26 -1.07 -19.25
C ILE A 66 -11.31 -0.17 -18.48
N ALA A 67 -10.78 0.86 -19.15
CA ALA A 67 -9.99 1.90 -18.50
C ALA A 67 -10.91 3.09 -18.17
N LEU A 68 -10.82 3.57 -16.92
CA LEU A 68 -11.61 4.71 -16.46
C LEU A 68 -10.71 5.93 -16.27
N ALA A 69 -11.00 7.00 -17.01
CA ALA A 69 -10.39 8.32 -16.80
C ALA A 69 -11.27 9.25 -15.96
N VAL A 70 -12.57 8.95 -15.89
CA VAL A 70 -13.59 9.68 -15.13
C VAL A 70 -14.49 8.71 -14.40
N SER A 71 -15.22 9.21 -13.42
CA SER A 71 -16.20 8.40 -12.68
C SER A 71 -17.23 7.77 -13.61
N LYS A 72 -17.65 6.56 -13.28
CA LYS A 72 -18.66 5.79 -14.01
C LYS A 72 -19.64 5.18 -13.03
N THR A 73 -20.93 5.30 -13.33
CA THR A 73 -21.98 4.57 -12.62
C THR A 73 -22.20 3.23 -13.31
N LEU A 74 -22.26 2.17 -12.51
CA LEU A 74 -22.65 0.84 -12.91
C LEU A 74 -24.03 0.56 -12.34
N ASP A 75 -25.02 0.48 -13.24
CA ASP A 75 -26.40 0.13 -12.91
C ASP A 75 -26.53 -1.41 -12.85
N LEU A 76 -26.95 -1.93 -11.70
CA LEU A 76 -27.22 -3.34 -11.46
C LEU A 76 -28.73 -3.61 -11.28
N GLY A 77 -29.58 -2.75 -11.82
CA GLY A 77 -31.04 -2.79 -11.75
C GLY A 77 -31.58 -2.05 -10.52
N SER A 78 -31.74 -2.71 -9.39
CA SER A 78 -32.19 -2.07 -8.13
C SER A 78 -31.08 -1.42 -7.32
N PHE A 79 -29.86 -1.47 -7.79
CA PHE A 79 -28.66 -1.04 -7.06
C PHE A 79 -27.63 -0.44 -8.02
N GLU A 80 -27.06 0.69 -7.65
CA GLU A 80 -26.05 1.39 -8.44
C GLU A 80 -24.74 1.46 -7.65
N LEU A 81 -23.64 1.35 -8.39
CA LEU A 81 -22.29 1.56 -7.91
C LEU A 81 -21.63 2.72 -8.63
N ASN A 82 -21.07 3.66 -7.90
CA ASN A 82 -20.26 4.73 -8.46
C ASN A 82 -18.79 4.37 -8.35
N ILE A 83 -18.11 4.19 -9.49
CA ILE A 83 -16.70 3.84 -9.59
C ILE A 83 -15.93 5.12 -9.93
N THR A 84 -14.98 5.50 -9.07
CA THR A 84 -14.24 6.75 -9.22
C THR A 84 -12.74 6.47 -9.27
N PRO A 85 -12.03 6.93 -10.33
CA PRO A 85 -10.58 6.84 -10.42
C PRO A 85 -9.90 7.92 -9.58
N HIS A 86 -8.77 7.57 -8.97
CA HIS A 86 -7.97 8.45 -8.13
C HIS A 86 -6.47 8.29 -8.43
N ILE A 87 -5.71 9.32 -8.05
CA ILE A 87 -4.26 9.26 -7.87
C ILE A 87 -4.02 9.50 -6.38
N ALA A 88 -3.78 8.41 -5.63
CA ALA A 88 -3.64 8.45 -4.18
C ALA A 88 -2.58 7.44 -3.70
N HIS A 89 -2.95 6.20 -3.36
CA HIS A 89 -2.01 5.13 -3.00
C HIS A 89 -1.12 4.75 -4.19
N THR A 90 -1.69 4.76 -5.40
CA THR A 90 -0.98 4.60 -6.68
C THR A 90 -1.48 5.64 -7.70
N ASN A 91 -0.92 5.61 -8.91
CA ASN A 91 -1.39 6.44 -10.02
C ASN A 91 -2.66 5.91 -10.70
N GLY A 92 -3.22 4.80 -10.25
CA GLY A 92 -4.33 4.12 -10.91
C GLY A 92 -5.33 3.48 -9.97
N ASP A 93 -5.58 4.11 -8.83
CA ASP A 93 -6.54 3.62 -7.85
C ASP A 93 -7.99 3.81 -8.31
N LEU A 94 -8.85 2.93 -7.83
CA LEU A 94 -10.30 3.04 -7.97
C LEU A 94 -10.95 2.92 -6.60
N THR A 95 -11.98 3.72 -6.39
CA THR A 95 -12.92 3.50 -5.28
C THR A 95 -14.31 3.21 -5.82
N VAL A 96 -15.09 2.46 -5.06
CA VAL A 96 -16.47 2.15 -5.40
C VAL A 96 -17.36 2.58 -4.23
N THR A 97 -18.40 3.37 -4.51
CA THR A 97 -19.40 3.74 -3.52
C THR A 97 -20.79 3.27 -3.96
N THR A 98 -21.64 2.98 -2.99
CA THR A 98 -23.07 2.75 -3.25
C THR A 98 -23.75 4.05 -3.68
N ASN A 99 -24.90 3.96 -4.34
CA ASN A 99 -25.65 5.13 -4.82
C ASN A 99 -26.06 6.10 -3.71
N ASN A 100 -26.28 5.62 -2.48
CA ASN A 100 -26.54 6.46 -1.31
C ASN A 100 -25.27 6.92 -0.57
N GLU A 101 -24.09 6.58 -1.09
CA GLU A 101 -22.77 6.90 -0.53
C GLU A 101 -22.51 6.36 0.90
N SER A 102 -23.32 5.41 1.37
CA SER A 102 -23.17 4.88 2.74
C SER A 102 -22.05 3.86 2.89
N ILE A 103 -21.66 3.20 1.79
CA ILE A 103 -20.59 2.20 1.76
C ILE A 103 -19.52 2.64 0.78
N LEU A 104 -18.26 2.60 1.23
CA LEU A 104 -17.08 2.83 0.42
C LEU A 104 -16.22 1.55 0.38
N ILE A 105 -15.99 1.02 -0.82
CA ILE A 105 -14.94 0.04 -1.09
C ILE A 105 -13.74 0.84 -1.59
N GLY A 106 -12.78 1.07 -0.72
CA GLY A 106 -11.69 2.01 -0.97
C GLY A 106 -10.35 1.36 -1.29
N GLY A 107 -10.27 0.02 -1.18
CA GLY A 107 -8.99 -0.67 -1.37
C GLY A 107 -7.90 -0.09 -0.47
N ASP A 108 -6.67 -0.08 -0.96
CA ASP A 108 -5.48 0.35 -0.22
C ASP A 108 -5.47 1.86 0.12
N ILE A 109 -6.35 2.65 -0.53
CA ILE A 109 -6.51 4.08 -0.21
C ILE A 109 -6.96 4.27 1.25
N VAL A 110 -7.76 3.35 1.77
CA VAL A 110 -8.40 3.47 3.09
C VAL A 110 -7.89 2.45 4.10
N ASP A 111 -6.77 1.82 3.82
CA ASP A 111 -6.15 0.89 4.76
C ASP A 111 -5.86 1.54 6.11
N TRP A 112 -6.09 0.78 7.20
CA TRP A 112 -5.77 1.24 8.55
C TRP A 112 -4.30 1.64 8.69
N LEU A 113 -3.38 0.81 8.15
CA LEU A 113 -1.96 1.12 8.04
C LEU A 113 -1.62 1.33 6.56
N PRO A 114 -1.56 2.57 6.06
CA PRO A 114 -1.32 2.84 4.65
C PRO A 114 0.15 2.60 4.27
N TYR A 115 0.39 2.05 3.08
CA TYR A 115 1.72 1.95 2.49
C TYR A 115 2.02 3.15 1.58
N PRO A 116 2.80 4.14 2.01
CA PRO A 116 2.95 5.41 1.28
C PRO A 116 4.10 5.43 0.25
N GLY A 117 4.64 4.27 -0.14
CA GLY A 117 5.84 4.18 -0.97
C GLY A 117 5.64 4.52 -2.45
N HIS A 118 4.41 4.52 -2.96
CA HIS A 118 4.11 4.67 -4.39
C HIS A 118 3.25 5.88 -4.75
N GLY A 119 2.48 6.39 -3.79
CA GLY A 119 1.38 7.29 -4.03
C GLY A 119 1.73 8.77 -4.17
N GLU A 120 0.72 9.56 -4.41
CA GLU A 120 0.75 11.02 -4.33
C GLU A 120 0.18 11.45 -2.98
N LEU A 121 1.05 11.75 -2.02
CA LEU A 121 0.67 11.94 -0.62
C LEU A 121 -0.34 13.06 -0.41
N GLU A 122 -0.22 14.19 -1.12
CA GLU A 122 -1.12 15.35 -0.95
C GLU A 122 -2.53 15.06 -1.46
N SER A 123 -2.67 14.44 -2.63
CA SER A 123 -3.97 14.05 -3.16
C SER A 123 -4.61 12.96 -2.31
N TRP A 124 -3.80 12.03 -1.79
CA TRP A 124 -4.28 10.99 -0.87
C TRP A 124 -4.81 11.57 0.45
N GLN A 125 -4.05 12.49 1.07
CA GLN A 125 -4.49 13.20 2.27
C GLN A 125 -5.81 13.97 2.03
N THR A 126 -5.93 14.62 0.87
CA THR A 126 -7.14 15.35 0.49
C THR A 126 -8.32 14.42 0.36
N LEU A 127 -8.15 13.27 -0.28
CA LEU A 127 -9.20 12.27 -0.46
C LEU A 127 -9.66 11.66 0.89
N LEU A 128 -8.73 11.34 1.79
CA LEU A 128 -9.08 10.86 3.13
C LEU A 128 -9.87 11.92 3.93
N LYS A 129 -9.51 13.22 3.81
CA LYS A 129 -10.28 14.30 4.43
C LYS A 129 -11.72 14.38 3.90
N GLN A 130 -11.90 14.19 2.57
CA GLN A 130 -13.23 14.15 1.96
C GLN A 130 -14.07 12.99 2.52
N TYR A 131 -13.50 11.78 2.63
CA TYR A 131 -14.22 10.64 3.20
C TYR A 131 -14.55 10.83 4.69
N ILE A 132 -13.66 11.40 5.48
CA ILE A 132 -13.94 11.73 6.89
C ILE A 132 -15.08 12.74 7.01
N GLY A 133 -15.14 13.72 6.11
CA GLY A 133 -16.18 14.74 6.07
C GLY A 133 -17.51 14.29 5.47
N ASN A 134 -17.57 13.14 4.79
CA ASN A 134 -18.82 12.66 4.20
C ASN A 134 -19.75 12.09 5.28
N GLU A 135 -20.82 12.82 5.59
CA GLU A 135 -21.78 12.42 6.64
C GLU A 135 -22.59 11.16 6.30
N LYS A 136 -22.77 10.87 5.03
CA LYS A 136 -23.50 9.69 4.57
C LYS A 136 -22.68 8.40 4.75
N LEU A 137 -21.35 8.51 4.76
CA LEU A 137 -20.46 7.36 4.82
C LEU A 137 -20.46 6.72 6.20
N SER A 138 -20.86 5.47 6.27
CA SER A 138 -20.99 4.70 7.52
C SER A 138 -20.08 3.46 7.56
N LEU A 139 -19.78 2.85 6.41
CA LEU A 139 -19.02 1.61 6.31
C LEU A 139 -17.93 1.75 5.26
N ILE A 140 -16.70 1.35 5.61
CA ILE A 140 -15.52 1.45 4.76
C ILE A 140 -14.87 0.08 4.68
N ILE A 141 -14.68 -0.40 3.46
CA ILE A 141 -14.03 -1.68 3.15
C ILE A 141 -12.63 -1.38 2.61
N PRO A 142 -11.57 -1.62 3.41
CA PRO A 142 -10.20 -1.44 2.97
C PRO A 142 -9.70 -2.61 2.11
N GLY A 143 -8.53 -2.46 1.50
CA GLY A 143 -7.82 -3.54 0.81
C GLY A 143 -7.28 -4.58 1.78
N HIS A 144 -6.86 -4.13 2.97
CA HIS A 144 -6.29 -4.99 4.01
C HIS A 144 -6.93 -4.70 5.38
N GLY A 145 -7.15 -5.79 6.14
CA GLY A 145 -7.70 -5.71 7.50
C GLY A 145 -9.21 -5.81 7.56
N GLY A 146 -9.77 -5.33 8.66
CA GLY A 146 -11.21 -5.37 8.91
C GLY A 146 -11.94 -4.13 8.40
N ILE A 147 -13.26 -4.20 8.38
CA ILE A 147 -14.14 -3.07 8.05
C ILE A 147 -13.87 -1.90 9.00
N LEU A 148 -13.84 -0.70 8.46
CA LEU A 148 -13.59 0.54 9.17
C LEU A 148 -14.84 1.45 9.17
N ASN A 149 -14.87 2.37 10.12
CA ASN A 149 -15.73 3.53 10.10
C ASN A 149 -14.91 4.80 9.77
N LYS A 150 -15.59 5.90 9.44
CA LYS A 150 -14.91 7.14 9.04
C LYS A 150 -14.01 7.77 10.11
N GLN A 151 -14.29 7.54 11.40
CA GLN A 151 -13.42 8.06 12.47
C GLN A 151 -12.06 7.36 12.49
N GLN A 152 -12.03 6.10 12.10
CA GLN A 152 -10.79 5.33 12.02
C GLN A 152 -9.89 5.82 10.87
N LEU A 153 -10.43 6.46 9.82
CA LEU A 153 -9.62 7.08 8.76
C LEU A 153 -8.76 8.26 9.24
N LYS A 154 -9.05 8.80 10.41
CA LYS A 154 -8.20 9.85 11.01
C LYS A 154 -6.78 9.36 11.31
N GLN A 155 -6.63 8.08 11.59
CA GLN A 155 -5.31 7.50 11.90
C GLN A 155 -4.41 7.40 10.66
N PRO A 156 -4.82 6.78 9.52
CA PRO A 156 -4.02 6.82 8.30
C PRO A 156 -3.77 8.25 7.81
N LEU A 157 -4.75 9.15 7.90
CA LEU A 157 -4.54 10.56 7.57
C LEU A 157 -3.48 11.22 8.47
N ALA A 158 -3.50 10.98 9.77
CA ALA A 158 -2.49 11.50 10.69
C ALA A 158 -1.09 10.99 10.37
N PHE A 159 -0.98 9.72 9.96
CA PHE A 159 0.29 9.14 9.55
C PHE A 159 0.83 9.80 8.27
N LEU A 160 0.00 9.94 7.23
CA LEU A 160 0.40 10.59 5.97
C LEU A 160 0.77 12.08 6.18
N ASN A 161 0.00 12.81 7.00
CA ASN A 161 0.32 14.20 7.34
C ASN A 161 1.66 14.30 8.07
N ALA A 162 1.90 13.43 9.05
CA ALA A 162 3.15 13.43 9.81
C ALA A 162 4.36 13.15 8.92
N LEU A 163 4.25 12.28 7.90
CA LEU A 163 5.33 12.03 6.94
C LEU A 163 5.72 13.32 6.19
N THR A 164 4.74 14.01 5.61
CA THR A 164 4.99 15.22 4.81
C THR A 164 5.48 16.38 5.68
N GLU A 165 4.87 16.60 6.83
CA GLU A 165 5.25 17.68 7.77
C GLU A 165 6.63 17.43 8.36
N HIS A 166 6.96 16.18 8.73
CA HIS A 166 8.25 15.84 9.32
C HIS A 166 9.40 16.05 8.32
N VAL A 167 9.23 15.63 7.05
CA VAL A 167 10.20 15.89 5.98
C VAL A 167 10.32 17.37 5.70
N LYS A 168 9.20 18.10 5.64
CA LYS A 168 9.20 19.56 5.39
C LYS A 168 9.95 20.33 6.47
N SER A 169 9.79 19.93 7.73
CA SER A 169 10.45 20.59 8.87
C SER A 169 11.92 20.21 9.04
N ASN A 170 12.37 19.12 8.43
CA ASN A 170 13.70 18.54 8.62
C ASN A 170 14.40 18.23 7.28
N GLN A 171 14.34 19.15 6.33
CA GLN A 171 14.76 18.94 4.93
C GLN A 171 16.21 18.47 4.75
N ASN A 172 17.09 18.84 5.67
CA ASN A 172 18.51 18.53 5.61
C ASN A 172 18.90 17.21 6.27
N LEU A 173 17.95 16.52 6.91
CA LEU A 173 18.24 15.25 7.58
C LEU A 173 18.27 14.08 6.59
N ALA A 174 19.16 13.12 6.83
CA ALA A 174 19.14 11.82 6.19
C ALA A 174 17.87 11.04 6.60
N THR A 175 17.48 10.04 5.80
CA THR A 175 16.27 9.24 6.10
C THR A 175 16.37 8.53 7.44
N GLU A 176 17.54 8.04 7.80
CA GLU A 176 17.82 7.38 9.09
C GLU A 176 17.50 8.29 10.27
N SER A 177 17.99 9.54 10.22
CA SER A 177 17.71 10.55 11.26
C SER A 177 16.23 10.96 11.29
N LEU A 178 15.57 10.99 10.13
CA LEU A 178 14.12 11.23 10.07
C LEU A 178 13.32 10.08 10.72
N ILE A 179 13.77 8.84 10.56
CA ILE A 179 13.14 7.68 11.23
C ILE A 179 13.30 7.80 12.77
N GLU A 180 14.50 8.10 13.24
CA GLU A 180 14.80 8.23 14.67
C GLU A 180 14.00 9.33 15.35
N THR A 181 13.81 10.45 14.67
CA THR A 181 13.11 11.63 15.21
C THR A 181 11.62 11.68 14.87
N PHE A 182 11.09 10.67 14.18
CA PHE A 182 9.67 10.64 13.81
C PHE A 182 8.74 10.58 15.03
N PRO A 183 7.62 11.32 15.04
CA PRO A 183 6.71 11.39 16.19
C PRO A 183 6.13 10.03 16.58
N GLN A 184 6.63 9.42 17.64
CA GLN A 184 6.25 8.06 18.09
C GLN A 184 4.75 7.93 18.39
N LYS A 185 4.08 9.00 18.83
CA LYS A 185 2.63 9.02 19.05
C LYS A 185 1.81 8.65 17.80
N VAL A 186 2.34 8.92 16.61
CA VAL A 186 1.69 8.62 15.33
C VAL A 186 1.81 7.12 15.00
N LEU A 187 2.91 6.50 15.40
CA LEU A 187 3.16 5.07 15.19
C LEU A 187 2.52 4.18 16.26
N ALA A 188 2.28 4.71 17.45
CA ALA A 188 1.80 3.94 18.60
C ALA A 188 0.54 3.08 18.31
N PRO A 189 -0.46 3.54 17.55
CA PRO A 189 -1.63 2.72 17.20
C PRO A 189 -1.30 1.47 16.39
N TYR A 190 -0.20 1.47 15.63
CA TYR A 190 0.24 0.36 14.80
C TYR A 190 1.16 -0.63 15.51
N GLN A 191 1.58 -0.31 16.74
CA GLN A 191 2.56 -1.11 17.47
C GLN A 191 1.94 -2.16 18.40
N GLN A 192 0.62 -2.32 18.37
CA GLN A 192 -0.12 -3.21 19.27
C GLN A 192 0.07 -4.69 18.96
N ASP A 193 0.44 -5.04 17.74
CA ASP A 193 0.77 -6.41 17.35
C ASP A 193 2.10 -6.48 16.58
N THR A 194 2.72 -7.67 16.56
CA THR A 194 4.04 -7.87 15.97
C THR A 194 4.08 -7.61 14.47
N LEU A 195 3.01 -7.96 13.75
CA LEU A 195 2.94 -7.80 12.29
C LEU A 195 2.85 -6.32 11.92
N ASN A 196 1.91 -5.59 12.52
CA ASN A 196 1.73 -4.16 12.28
C ASN A 196 2.94 -3.35 12.75
N LYS A 197 3.58 -3.73 13.86
CA LYS A 197 4.82 -3.10 14.34
C LYS A 197 5.93 -3.20 13.29
N LYS A 198 6.17 -4.39 12.74
CA LYS A 198 7.19 -4.59 11.71
C LYS A 198 6.83 -3.84 10.41
N SER A 199 5.59 -3.93 9.97
CA SER A 199 5.12 -3.26 8.75
C SER A 199 5.16 -1.75 8.89
N SER A 200 4.78 -1.17 10.03
CA SER A 200 4.82 0.27 10.26
C SER A 200 6.21 0.87 10.16
N GLN A 201 7.25 0.14 10.58
CA GLN A 201 8.64 0.58 10.43
C GLN A 201 9.08 0.62 8.96
N LEU A 202 8.74 -0.42 8.18
CA LEU A 202 9.02 -0.47 6.74
C LEU A 202 8.25 0.63 5.99
N PHE A 203 6.99 0.84 6.35
CA PHE A 203 6.13 1.83 5.71
C PHE A 203 6.52 3.26 6.08
N LEU A 204 7.01 3.48 7.31
CA LEU A 204 7.62 4.75 7.71
C LEU A 204 8.82 5.10 6.80
N GLN A 205 9.76 4.18 6.64
CA GLN A 205 10.93 4.40 5.79
C GLN A 205 10.53 4.69 4.34
N ALA A 206 9.61 3.90 3.78
CA ALA A 206 9.11 4.09 2.41
C ALA A 206 8.42 5.45 2.25
N GLY A 207 7.60 5.84 3.22
CA GLY A 207 6.87 7.11 3.21
C GLY A 207 7.77 8.34 3.35
N LEU A 208 8.79 8.28 4.21
CA LEU A 208 9.77 9.35 4.33
C LEU A 208 10.57 9.53 3.04
N ASN A 209 10.99 8.43 2.40
CA ASN A 209 11.66 8.48 1.10
C ASN A 209 10.74 9.08 0.03
N ARG A 210 9.45 8.67 0.01
CA ARG A 210 8.47 9.21 -0.93
C ARG A 210 8.24 10.71 -0.70
N ALA A 211 8.04 11.15 0.54
CA ALA A 211 7.85 12.56 0.87
C ALA A 211 9.07 13.44 0.51
N LYS A 212 10.29 12.88 0.56
CA LYS A 212 11.51 13.59 0.09
C LYS A 212 11.58 13.73 -1.43
N SER A 213 11.05 12.75 -2.18
CA SER A 213 11.08 12.75 -3.65
C SER A 213 9.94 13.52 -4.30
N SER A 214 8.92 13.91 -3.55
CA SER A 214 7.74 14.65 -4.03
C SER A 214 7.92 16.17 -4.03
N LYS A 215 9.17 16.64 -4.14
CA LYS A 215 9.53 18.07 -4.21
C LYS A 215 9.72 18.56 -5.63
#